data_d735971d9d8e8fdf725799c429099f6e
#
_entry.id   d735971d9d8e8fdf725799c429099f6e
#
_cell.length_a   1.000
_cell.length_b   1.000
_cell.length_c   1.000
_cell.angle_alpha   90.00
_cell.angle_beta   90.00
_cell.angle_gamma   90.00
#
_symmetry.space_group_name_H-M   'P 1'
#
loop_
_entity.id
_entity.type
_entity.pdbx_description
1 polymer ?
#
loop_
_entity_poly.entity_id
_entity_poly.type
_entity_poly.pdbx_seq_one_letter_code
_entity_poly.pdbx_strand_id
1 'polypeptide(L)'
;MAEKKNQVAKEPATDKTNAGNAERYRMRKQYAEEVVPALIKRFGYKNINEVPRLEKIVLNMGLGDCKDNSKSLQLAVEELKMIAGQKPVITTAKKSVANFKVREGMNVGAKVTLRGNRMYDFLDKFISIALPRVRDFRGISSKSFDGRGNYAVGVKEQLIFPEIEFDKVEKVRGFDICIVTTAKTDEEARELLKLLRMPFAK
;
A
#
# COMPACT_ATOMS: atom_id res chain seq x y z
N MET A 1 -24.74 1.66 61.44
CA MET A 1 -25.14 0.73 60.37
C MET A 1 -24.53 1.30 59.08
N ALA A 2 -23.45 0.71 58.61
CA ALA A 2 -22.70 1.19 57.47
C ALA A 2 -23.02 0.33 56.25
N GLU A 3 -23.61 0.95 55.23
CA GLU A 3 -23.89 0.32 53.92
C GLU A 3 -22.61 0.14 53.12
N LYS A 4 -22.25 -1.10 52.86
CA LYS A 4 -21.18 -1.47 51.90
C LYS A 4 -21.70 -1.28 50.49
N LYS A 5 -21.21 -0.24 49.76
CA LYS A 5 -21.39 -0.10 48.33
C LYS A 5 -20.50 -1.14 47.63
N ASN A 6 -21.14 -2.14 47.01
CA ASN A 6 -20.53 -3.06 46.07
C ASN A 6 -20.10 -2.28 44.83
N GLN A 7 -18.79 -2.09 44.64
CA GLN A 7 -18.20 -1.70 43.36
C GLN A 7 -18.08 -2.96 42.50
N VAL A 8 -19.03 -3.13 41.59
CA VAL A 8 -18.88 -4.08 40.47
C VAL A 8 -17.84 -3.54 39.55
N ALA A 9 -16.67 -4.16 39.53
CA ALA A 9 -15.64 -3.91 38.55
C ALA A 9 -16.21 -4.23 37.16
N LYS A 10 -16.38 -3.20 36.34
CA LYS A 10 -16.65 -3.34 34.88
C LYS A 10 -15.43 -3.96 34.25
N GLU A 11 -15.52 -5.22 33.89
CA GLU A 11 -14.57 -5.86 32.95
C GLU A 11 -14.52 -5.04 31.64
N PRO A 12 -13.33 -4.77 31.09
CA PRO A 12 -13.23 -4.11 29.79
C PRO A 12 -13.88 -5.03 28.76
N ALA A 13 -14.86 -4.51 28.04
CA ALA A 13 -15.50 -5.17 26.92
C ALA A 13 -14.43 -5.56 25.91
N THR A 14 -14.00 -6.81 25.94
CA THR A 14 -13.12 -7.41 24.94
C THR A 14 -13.87 -7.39 23.61
N ASP A 15 -13.38 -6.58 22.70
CA ASP A 15 -13.84 -6.39 21.33
C ASP A 15 -13.87 -7.75 20.60
N LYS A 16 -14.97 -8.48 20.70
CA LYS A 16 -15.23 -9.72 19.94
C LYS A 16 -15.26 -9.49 18.43
N THR A 17 -15.38 -8.24 18.00
CA THR A 17 -15.28 -7.83 16.59
C THR A 17 -13.85 -7.86 16.05
N ASN A 18 -12.82 -7.76 16.90
CA ASN A 18 -11.43 -7.80 16.48
C ASN A 18 -10.86 -9.21 16.24
N ALA A 19 -11.37 -10.23 16.90
CA ALA A 19 -10.90 -11.61 16.73
C ALA A 19 -11.30 -12.19 15.37
N GLY A 20 -12.53 -12.00 14.91
CA GLY A 20 -12.99 -12.43 13.58
C GLY A 20 -12.34 -11.66 12.43
N ASN A 21 -11.86 -10.43 12.66
CA ASN A 21 -11.10 -9.65 11.70
C ASN A 21 -9.61 -10.04 11.65
N ALA A 22 -9.03 -10.57 12.71
CA ALA A 22 -7.61 -10.95 12.74
C ALA A 22 -7.29 -12.13 11.81
N GLU A 23 -8.20 -13.11 11.69
CA GLU A 23 -8.03 -14.23 10.77
C GLU A 23 -8.15 -13.81 9.30
N ARG A 24 -8.92 -12.76 9.05
CA ARG A 24 -9.16 -12.23 7.70
C ARG A 24 -7.94 -11.50 7.10
N TYR A 25 -7.03 -10.99 7.95
CA TYR A 25 -5.88 -10.20 7.52
C TYR A 25 -4.56 -10.93 7.79
N ARG A 26 -4.27 -11.96 7.01
CA ARG A 26 -3.08 -12.82 7.13
C ARG A 26 -1.78 -12.03 7.31
N MET A 27 -1.53 -11.05 6.46
CA MET A 27 -0.30 -10.25 6.47
C MET A 27 -0.17 -9.40 7.75
N ARG A 28 -1.28 -8.87 8.27
CA ARG A 28 -1.27 -8.12 9.53
C ARG A 28 -0.96 -9.02 10.74
N LYS A 29 -1.50 -10.25 10.73
CA LYS A 29 -1.20 -11.27 11.75
C LYS A 29 0.27 -11.66 11.69
N GLN A 30 0.78 -11.94 10.50
CA GLN A 30 2.20 -12.23 10.28
C GLN A 30 3.09 -11.10 10.77
N TYR A 31 2.74 -9.84 10.52
CA TYR A 31 3.49 -8.70 11.05
C TYR A 31 3.58 -8.74 12.59
N ALA A 32 2.47 -8.98 13.29
CA ALA A 32 2.44 -8.98 14.75
C ALA A 32 3.17 -10.18 15.37
N GLU A 33 3.02 -11.37 14.80
CA GLU A 33 3.52 -12.64 15.37
C GLU A 33 4.96 -12.97 14.96
N GLU A 34 5.34 -12.68 13.72
CA GLU A 34 6.64 -13.08 13.16
C GLU A 34 7.59 -11.88 13.00
N VAL A 35 7.11 -10.77 12.40
CA VAL A 35 7.97 -9.66 11.99
C VAL A 35 8.44 -8.84 13.18
N VAL A 36 7.55 -8.47 14.09
CA VAL A 36 7.87 -7.64 15.26
C VAL A 36 8.95 -8.31 16.14
N PRO A 37 8.82 -9.59 16.56
CA PRO A 37 9.87 -10.25 17.36
C PRO A 37 11.20 -10.37 16.62
N ALA A 38 11.17 -10.64 15.30
CA ALA A 38 12.37 -10.76 14.50
C ALA A 38 13.14 -9.43 14.40
N LEU A 39 12.43 -8.32 14.19
CA LEU A 39 13.03 -6.98 14.14
C LEU A 39 13.61 -6.55 15.49
N ILE A 40 12.91 -6.82 16.60
CA ILE A 40 13.42 -6.55 17.96
C ILE A 40 14.72 -7.31 18.19
N LYS A 41 14.77 -8.60 17.83
CA LYS A 41 15.96 -9.43 17.99
C LYS A 41 17.15 -8.94 17.14
N ARG A 42 16.88 -8.42 15.93
CA ARG A 42 17.93 -7.99 15.01
C ARG A 42 18.49 -6.60 15.34
N PHE A 43 17.63 -5.64 15.63
CA PHE A 43 18.01 -4.24 15.83
C PHE A 43 18.07 -3.81 17.30
N GLY A 44 17.65 -4.67 18.24
CA GLY A 44 17.74 -4.41 19.67
C GLY A 44 16.85 -3.29 20.19
N TYR A 45 15.65 -3.10 19.60
CA TYR A 45 14.72 -2.09 20.06
C TYR A 45 14.31 -2.30 21.52
N LYS A 46 14.33 -1.22 22.32
CA LYS A 46 13.92 -1.24 23.72
C LYS A 46 12.41 -1.17 23.91
N ASN A 47 11.72 -0.56 22.97
CA ASN A 47 10.28 -0.38 23.02
C ASN A 47 9.62 -0.92 21.75
N ILE A 48 8.48 -1.60 21.91
CA ILE A 48 7.68 -2.13 20.80
C ILE A 48 7.19 -1.03 19.85
N ASN A 49 7.02 0.20 20.33
CA ASN A 49 6.61 1.35 19.52
C ASN A 49 7.72 1.90 18.60
N GLU A 50 8.98 1.52 18.83
CA GLU A 50 10.11 1.87 17.98
C GLU A 50 10.20 0.96 16.76
N VAL A 51 9.57 -0.21 16.80
CA VAL A 51 9.62 -1.19 15.73
C VAL A 51 9.01 -0.61 14.46
N PRO A 52 9.72 -0.66 13.32
CA PRO A 52 9.22 -0.19 12.03
C PRO A 52 7.90 -0.88 11.64
N ARG A 53 6.96 -0.08 11.18
CA ARG A 53 5.66 -0.55 10.69
C ARG A 53 5.30 0.13 9.38
N LEU A 54 4.41 -0.49 8.62
CA LEU A 54 3.82 0.14 7.45
C LEU A 54 2.85 1.25 7.91
N GLU A 55 3.00 2.43 7.35
CA GLU A 55 2.13 3.58 7.63
C GLU A 55 1.01 3.70 6.58
N LYS A 56 1.39 3.68 5.30
CA LYS A 56 0.49 3.78 4.16
C LYS A 56 1.12 3.21 2.90
N ILE A 57 0.27 2.82 1.94
CA ILE A 57 0.67 2.56 0.56
C ILE A 57 -0.04 3.55 -0.33
N VAL A 58 0.72 4.22 -1.19
CA VAL A 58 0.19 5.18 -2.16
C VAL A 58 0.35 4.59 -3.56
N LEU A 59 -0.77 4.47 -4.26
CA LEU A 59 -0.80 4.11 -5.68
C LEU A 59 -0.96 5.39 -6.48
N ASN A 60 -0.14 5.59 -7.49
CA ASN A 60 -0.21 6.74 -8.37
C ASN A 60 -0.17 6.29 -9.83
N MET A 61 -1.15 6.73 -10.60
CA MET A 61 -1.20 6.50 -12.04
C MET A 61 -1.13 7.83 -12.77
N GLY A 62 -0.09 8.00 -13.61
CA GLY A 62 0.06 9.16 -14.47
C GLY A 62 -0.87 9.04 -15.70
N LEU A 63 -1.78 9.99 -15.87
CA LEU A 63 -2.76 10.01 -16.96
C LEU A 63 -2.57 11.23 -17.86
N GLY A 64 -1.34 11.66 -18.04
CA GLY A 64 -0.99 12.81 -18.85
C GLY A 64 -1.35 12.68 -20.33
N ASP A 65 -1.56 11.47 -20.84
CA ASP A 65 -2.02 11.17 -22.19
C ASP A 65 -3.55 11.28 -22.35
N CYS A 66 -4.31 11.28 -21.25
CA CYS A 66 -5.77 11.35 -21.24
C CYS A 66 -6.32 12.77 -21.01
N LYS A 67 -5.48 13.82 -21.16
CA LYS A 67 -5.85 15.21 -20.86
C LYS A 67 -7.10 15.67 -21.61
N ASP A 68 -7.22 15.27 -22.86
CA ASP A 68 -8.28 15.70 -23.78
C ASP A 68 -9.44 14.68 -23.86
N ASN A 69 -9.28 13.49 -23.26
CA ASN A 69 -10.27 12.42 -23.30
C ASN A 69 -10.78 12.04 -21.90
N SER A 70 -11.90 12.64 -21.51
CA SER A 70 -12.54 12.38 -20.21
C SER A 70 -12.99 10.93 -20.03
N LYS A 71 -13.35 10.21 -21.12
CA LYS A 71 -13.78 8.81 -21.04
C LYS A 71 -12.62 7.90 -20.68
N SER A 72 -11.48 8.08 -21.37
CA SER A 72 -10.25 7.32 -21.10
C SER A 72 -9.72 7.54 -19.68
N LEU A 73 -9.86 8.76 -19.18
CA LEU A 73 -9.52 9.10 -17.79
C LEU A 73 -10.45 8.36 -16.80
N GLN A 74 -11.75 8.35 -17.05
CA GLN A 74 -12.71 7.66 -16.18
C GLN A 74 -12.46 6.16 -16.16
N LEU A 75 -12.19 5.52 -17.30
CA LEU A 75 -11.83 4.10 -17.35
C LEU A 75 -10.59 3.79 -16.53
N ALA A 76 -9.51 4.57 -16.67
CA ALA A 76 -8.30 4.39 -15.89
C ALA A 76 -8.53 4.58 -14.37
N VAL A 77 -9.41 5.50 -13.98
CA VAL A 77 -9.81 5.69 -12.58
C VAL A 77 -10.61 4.51 -12.06
N GLU A 78 -11.49 3.92 -12.88
CA GLU A 78 -12.24 2.72 -12.52
C GLU A 78 -11.32 1.49 -12.39
N GLU A 79 -10.37 1.30 -13.29
CA GLU A 79 -9.34 0.27 -13.19
C GLU A 79 -8.54 0.40 -11.87
N LEU A 80 -8.06 1.60 -11.57
CA LEU A 80 -7.34 1.84 -10.31
C LEU A 80 -8.22 1.62 -9.08
N LYS A 81 -9.54 1.92 -9.17
CA LYS A 81 -10.52 1.63 -8.11
C LYS A 81 -10.67 0.12 -7.89
N MET A 82 -10.73 -0.68 -8.96
CA MET A 82 -10.81 -2.15 -8.85
C MET A 82 -9.56 -2.72 -8.20
N ILE A 83 -8.36 -2.28 -8.61
CA ILE A 83 -7.09 -2.70 -8.03
C ILE A 83 -7.00 -2.34 -6.53
N ALA A 84 -7.34 -1.10 -6.18
CA ALA A 84 -7.16 -0.58 -4.82
C ALA A 84 -8.30 -0.95 -3.86
N GLY A 85 -9.48 -1.33 -4.37
CA GLY A 85 -10.70 -1.51 -3.57
C GLY A 85 -11.19 -0.21 -2.90
N GLN A 86 -10.69 0.96 -3.35
CA GLN A 86 -11.04 2.27 -2.83
C GLN A 86 -11.11 3.29 -3.96
N LYS A 87 -12.03 4.26 -3.87
CA LYS A 87 -12.20 5.32 -4.88
C LYS A 87 -10.93 6.16 -4.99
N PRO A 88 -10.33 6.28 -6.19
CA PRO A 88 -9.19 7.15 -6.44
C PRO A 88 -9.56 8.63 -6.36
N VAL A 89 -8.57 9.45 -6.06
CA VAL A 89 -8.65 10.92 -6.15
C VAL A 89 -7.98 11.33 -7.46
N ILE A 90 -8.70 12.03 -8.31
CA ILE A 90 -8.15 12.62 -9.53
C ILE A 90 -7.24 13.77 -9.14
N THR A 91 -6.03 13.79 -9.69
CA THR A 91 -5.05 14.86 -9.46
C THR A 91 -5.04 15.83 -10.61
N THR A 92 -5.13 17.14 -10.28
CA THR A 92 -5.14 18.22 -11.25
C THR A 92 -3.81 18.97 -11.26
N ALA A 93 -3.48 19.56 -12.40
CA ALA A 93 -2.30 20.39 -12.54
C ALA A 93 -2.44 21.70 -11.74
N LYS A 94 -1.41 22.02 -10.97
CA LYS A 94 -1.35 23.25 -10.15
C LYS A 94 -0.86 24.48 -10.91
N LYS A 95 -0.12 24.28 -12.00
CA LYS A 95 0.45 25.34 -12.84
C LYS A 95 0.34 24.96 -14.30
N SER A 96 0.18 25.98 -15.16
CA SER A 96 0.22 25.80 -16.61
C SER A 96 1.67 25.66 -17.07
N VAL A 97 1.96 24.63 -17.88
CA VAL A 97 3.28 24.37 -18.46
C VAL A 97 3.14 24.11 -19.94
N ALA A 98 3.62 25.05 -20.77
CA ALA A 98 3.46 25.02 -22.22
C ALA A 98 4.13 23.82 -22.88
N ASN A 99 5.34 23.45 -22.45
CA ASN A 99 6.09 22.31 -22.99
C ASN A 99 5.33 20.97 -22.86
N PHE A 100 4.56 20.79 -21.81
CA PHE A 100 3.73 19.60 -21.59
C PHE A 100 2.27 19.77 -22.06
N LYS A 101 1.93 20.90 -22.68
CA LYS A 101 0.56 21.23 -23.10
C LYS A 101 -0.44 21.05 -21.95
N VAL A 102 -0.07 21.47 -20.73
CA VAL A 102 -0.88 21.36 -19.52
C VAL A 102 -1.31 22.75 -19.08
N ARG A 103 -2.60 22.93 -18.86
CA ARG A 103 -3.18 24.13 -18.23
C ARG A 103 -3.53 23.85 -16.77
N GLU A 104 -3.53 24.87 -15.96
CA GLU A 104 -4.00 24.81 -14.58
C GLU A 104 -5.44 24.25 -14.52
N GLY A 105 -5.67 23.34 -13.56
CA GLY A 105 -6.97 22.67 -13.41
C GLY A 105 -7.18 21.45 -14.31
N MET A 106 -6.31 21.17 -15.29
CA MET A 106 -6.42 19.95 -16.11
C MET A 106 -6.12 18.69 -15.29
N ASN A 107 -6.86 17.62 -15.53
CA ASN A 107 -6.64 16.32 -14.90
C ASN A 107 -5.35 15.68 -15.47
N VAL A 108 -4.42 15.30 -14.61
CA VAL A 108 -3.10 14.76 -15.01
C VAL A 108 -2.82 13.37 -14.44
N GLY A 109 -3.63 12.89 -13.51
CA GLY A 109 -3.42 11.59 -12.91
C GLY A 109 -4.51 11.19 -11.92
N ALA A 110 -4.33 10.01 -11.34
CA ALA A 110 -5.16 9.49 -10.27
C ALA A 110 -4.29 8.88 -9.17
N LYS A 111 -4.65 9.08 -7.91
CA LYS A 111 -3.94 8.48 -6.77
C LYS A 111 -4.90 7.87 -5.76
N VAL A 112 -4.41 6.84 -5.08
CA VAL A 112 -5.09 6.21 -3.94
C VAL A 112 -4.11 6.11 -2.79
N THR A 113 -4.58 6.40 -1.58
CA THR A 113 -3.80 6.16 -0.35
C THR A 113 -4.51 5.10 0.48
N LEU A 114 -3.85 3.96 0.66
CA LEU A 114 -4.32 2.84 1.44
C LEU A 114 -3.70 2.87 2.84
N ARG A 115 -4.51 2.62 3.87
CA ARG A 115 -4.09 2.57 5.28
C ARG A 115 -4.78 1.41 6.01
N GLY A 116 -4.22 1.03 7.16
CA GLY A 116 -4.79 0.00 8.02
C GLY A 116 -4.92 -1.36 7.32
N ASN A 117 -6.05 -2.02 7.47
CA ASN A 117 -6.26 -3.36 6.95
C ASN A 117 -6.19 -3.43 5.42
N ARG A 118 -6.80 -2.46 4.72
CA ARG A 118 -6.76 -2.39 3.25
C ARG A 118 -5.35 -2.30 2.68
N MET A 119 -4.43 -1.68 3.41
CA MET A 119 -3.02 -1.60 3.04
C MET A 119 -2.37 -2.98 3.08
N TYR A 120 -2.62 -3.77 4.13
CA TYR A 120 -2.10 -5.13 4.24
C TYR A 120 -2.72 -6.08 3.22
N ASP A 121 -4.02 -5.96 2.93
CA ASP A 121 -4.71 -6.75 1.91
C ASP A 121 -4.12 -6.47 0.51
N PHE A 122 -3.90 -5.19 0.20
CA PHE A 122 -3.26 -4.82 -1.06
C PHE A 122 -1.83 -5.36 -1.16
N LEU A 123 -1.05 -5.26 -0.08
CA LEU A 123 0.33 -5.76 -0.07
C LEU A 123 0.39 -7.27 -0.24
N ASP A 124 -0.49 -8.01 0.43
CA ASP A 124 -0.58 -9.47 0.28
C ASP A 124 -0.94 -9.86 -1.16
N LYS A 125 -1.95 -9.21 -1.75
CA LYS A 125 -2.33 -9.39 -3.14
C LYS A 125 -1.19 -9.06 -4.09
N PHE A 126 -0.50 -7.96 -3.87
CA PHE A 126 0.62 -7.52 -4.69
C PHE A 126 1.76 -8.56 -4.70
N ILE A 127 2.18 -9.03 -3.51
CA ILE A 127 3.28 -9.98 -3.36
C ILE A 127 2.89 -11.38 -3.86
N SER A 128 1.71 -11.86 -3.47
CA SER A 128 1.32 -13.26 -3.68
C SER A 128 0.73 -13.51 -5.06
N ILE A 129 0.09 -12.53 -5.69
CA ILE A 129 -0.68 -12.71 -6.94
C ILE A 129 -0.10 -11.86 -8.07
N ALA A 130 0.08 -10.55 -7.84
CA ALA A 130 0.43 -9.64 -8.93
C ALA A 130 1.89 -9.80 -9.39
N LEU A 131 2.85 -9.83 -8.47
CA LEU A 131 4.27 -9.95 -8.82
C LEU A 131 4.63 -11.25 -9.59
N PRO A 132 4.12 -12.44 -9.23
CA PRO A 132 4.38 -13.65 -10.00
C PRO A 132 3.83 -13.62 -11.44
N ARG A 133 2.86 -12.75 -11.72
CA ARG A 133 2.27 -12.56 -13.05
C ARG A 133 3.03 -11.56 -13.93
N VAL A 134 4.02 -10.87 -13.37
CA VAL A 134 4.88 -9.98 -14.15
C VAL A 134 5.72 -10.80 -15.11
N ARG A 135 5.73 -10.42 -16.39
CA ARG A 135 6.56 -11.07 -17.43
C ARG A 135 8.04 -10.95 -17.05
N ASP A 136 8.78 -12.05 -17.15
CA ASP A 136 10.23 -12.14 -16.84
C ASP A 136 10.60 -11.60 -15.45
N PHE A 137 9.78 -11.88 -14.45
CA PHE A 137 10.02 -11.41 -13.09
C PHE A 137 11.28 -12.03 -12.49
N ARG A 138 12.26 -11.19 -12.14
CA ARG A 138 13.54 -11.57 -11.51
C ARG A 138 13.72 -11.01 -10.10
N GLY A 139 12.65 -10.49 -9.51
CA GLY A 139 12.68 -9.78 -8.23
C GLY A 139 12.61 -8.26 -8.39
N ILE A 140 12.31 -7.58 -7.29
CA ILE A 140 12.16 -6.13 -7.22
C ILE A 140 13.50 -5.51 -6.86
N SER A 141 13.81 -4.32 -7.39
CA SER A 141 15.06 -3.62 -7.10
C SER A 141 15.25 -3.37 -5.61
N SER A 142 16.39 -3.77 -5.07
CA SER A 142 16.77 -3.47 -3.68
C SER A 142 17.30 -2.04 -3.48
N LYS A 143 17.43 -1.24 -4.57
CA LYS A 143 18.01 0.11 -4.55
C LYS A 143 16.96 1.23 -4.57
N SER A 144 15.67 0.89 -4.60
CA SER A 144 14.57 1.86 -4.75
C SER A 144 14.05 2.41 -3.41
N PHE A 145 14.92 2.52 -2.41
CA PHE A 145 14.67 3.20 -1.15
C PHE A 145 15.04 4.68 -1.27
N ASP A 146 14.40 5.54 -0.47
CA ASP A 146 14.55 7.00 -0.50
C ASP A 146 15.58 7.57 0.50
N GLY A 147 16.29 6.74 1.24
CA GLY A 147 17.21 7.14 2.31
C GLY A 147 16.51 7.39 3.66
N ARG A 148 15.17 7.29 3.71
CA ARG A 148 14.35 7.50 4.91
C ARG A 148 13.42 6.32 5.23
N GLY A 149 13.75 5.16 4.69
CA GLY A 149 13.00 3.94 4.94
C GLY A 149 11.69 3.80 4.15
N ASN A 150 11.43 4.61 3.13
CA ASN A 150 10.32 4.40 2.22
C ASN A 150 10.79 3.68 0.96
N TYR A 151 9.90 2.93 0.35
CA TYR A 151 10.20 2.12 -0.83
C TYR A 151 9.24 2.42 -1.96
N ALA A 152 9.76 2.56 -3.18
CA ALA A 152 8.95 2.78 -4.36
C ALA A 152 9.20 1.70 -5.41
N VAL A 153 8.12 1.23 -6.06
CA VAL A 153 8.17 0.28 -7.16
C VAL A 153 7.24 0.69 -8.28
N GLY A 154 7.76 0.74 -9.50
CA GLY A 154 6.97 0.97 -10.71
C GLY A 154 6.46 -0.34 -11.28
N VAL A 155 5.18 -0.39 -11.58
CA VAL A 155 4.52 -1.48 -12.32
C VAL A 155 4.31 -1.00 -13.75
N LYS A 156 4.77 -1.77 -14.72
CA LYS A 156 4.68 -1.40 -16.15
C LYS A 156 3.28 -1.58 -16.71
N GLU A 157 2.56 -2.59 -16.24
CA GLU A 157 1.27 -3.02 -16.80
C GLU A 157 0.27 -3.30 -15.67
N GLN A 158 -0.93 -2.69 -15.75
CA GLN A 158 -2.01 -2.95 -14.80
C GLN A 158 -2.60 -4.37 -14.92
N LEU A 159 -2.36 -5.05 -16.04
CA LEU A 159 -2.87 -6.40 -16.35
C LEU A 159 -2.34 -7.51 -15.44
N ILE A 160 -1.31 -7.24 -14.65
CA ILE A 160 -0.82 -8.19 -13.63
C ILE A 160 -1.84 -8.45 -12.52
N PHE A 161 -2.81 -7.55 -12.34
CA PHE A 161 -3.88 -7.71 -11.36
C PHE A 161 -5.05 -8.49 -11.96
N PRO A 162 -5.52 -9.57 -11.28
CA PRO A 162 -6.56 -10.45 -11.80
C PRO A 162 -7.93 -9.78 -11.92
N GLU A 163 -8.13 -8.65 -11.21
CA GLU A 163 -9.38 -7.89 -11.26
C GLU A 163 -9.57 -7.12 -12.57
N ILE A 164 -8.48 -6.98 -13.35
CA ILE A 164 -8.50 -6.28 -14.64
C ILE A 164 -8.69 -7.28 -15.76
N GLU A 165 -9.81 -7.18 -16.46
CA GLU A 165 -10.11 -7.95 -17.65
C GLU A 165 -9.46 -7.31 -18.87
N PHE A 166 -8.67 -8.07 -19.63
CA PHE A 166 -7.95 -7.56 -20.82
C PHE A 166 -8.86 -6.89 -21.85
N ASP A 167 -10.05 -7.47 -22.08
CA ASP A 167 -10.99 -6.99 -23.09
C ASP A 167 -11.62 -5.61 -22.74
N LYS A 168 -11.58 -5.22 -21.48
CA LYS A 168 -12.12 -3.94 -21.00
C LYS A 168 -11.09 -2.82 -20.95
N VAL A 169 -9.81 -3.16 -21.15
CA VAL A 169 -8.72 -2.18 -21.07
C VAL A 169 -8.54 -1.47 -22.41
N GLU A 170 -8.74 -0.15 -22.41
CA GLU A 170 -8.53 0.68 -23.59
C GLU A 170 -7.03 0.83 -23.92
N LYS A 171 -6.21 0.97 -22.89
CA LYS A 171 -4.76 1.16 -23.03
C LYS A 171 -4.01 0.56 -21.85
N VAL A 172 -2.93 -0.17 -22.13
CA VAL A 172 -2.02 -0.66 -21.10
C VAL A 172 -1.29 0.53 -20.47
N ARG A 173 -1.38 0.66 -19.14
CA ARG A 173 -0.76 1.72 -18.35
C ARG A 173 -0.01 1.15 -17.17
N GLY A 174 1.10 1.80 -16.87
CA GLY A 174 1.81 1.56 -15.62
C GLY A 174 1.31 2.46 -14.49
N PHE A 175 1.71 2.11 -13.28
CA PHE A 175 1.50 2.94 -12.11
C PHE A 175 2.60 2.69 -11.07
N ASP A 176 2.75 3.65 -10.18
CA ASP A 176 3.75 3.60 -9.12
C ASP A 176 3.11 3.22 -7.80
N ILE A 177 3.79 2.37 -7.04
CA ILE A 177 3.43 1.92 -5.70
C ILE A 177 4.49 2.46 -4.73
N CYS A 178 4.11 3.39 -3.88
CA CYS A 178 4.99 3.91 -2.83
C CYS A 178 4.56 3.32 -1.49
N ILE A 179 5.46 2.56 -0.86
CA ILE A 179 5.28 1.95 0.46
C ILE A 179 5.97 2.85 1.47
N VAL A 180 5.19 3.49 2.31
CA VAL A 180 5.68 4.39 3.36
C VAL A 180 5.72 3.64 4.68
N THR A 181 6.88 3.68 5.33
CA THR A 181 7.11 3.03 6.61
C THR A 181 7.47 4.03 7.70
N THR A 182 7.49 3.60 8.94
CA THR A 182 7.99 4.39 10.08
C THR A 182 9.46 4.13 10.38
N ALA A 183 10.15 3.35 9.53
CA ALA A 183 11.58 3.08 9.67
C ALA A 183 12.38 4.37 9.57
N LYS A 184 13.48 4.45 10.33
CA LYS A 184 14.39 5.60 10.28
C LYS A 184 15.47 5.43 9.22
N THR A 185 15.83 4.18 8.91
CA THR A 185 16.86 3.83 7.95
C THR A 185 16.34 2.87 6.88
N ASP A 186 16.99 2.86 5.72
CA ASP A 186 16.65 1.94 4.64
C ASP A 186 16.91 0.47 5.00
N GLU A 187 17.87 0.21 5.89
CA GLU A 187 18.17 -1.14 6.36
C GLU A 187 17.02 -1.72 7.17
N GLU A 188 16.44 -0.93 8.10
CA GLU A 188 15.27 -1.32 8.87
C GLU A 188 14.07 -1.60 7.97
N ALA A 189 13.83 -0.71 7.00
CA ALA A 189 12.73 -0.87 6.04
C ALA A 189 12.91 -2.08 5.13
N ARG A 190 14.15 -2.34 4.67
CA ARG A 190 14.47 -3.52 3.85
C ARG A 190 14.20 -4.81 4.60
N GLU A 191 14.62 -4.90 5.87
CA GLU A 191 14.34 -6.08 6.67
C GLU A 191 12.86 -6.25 6.98
N LEU A 192 12.15 -5.16 7.26
CA LEU A 192 10.70 -5.17 7.43
C LEU A 192 10.01 -5.77 6.18
N LEU A 193 10.32 -5.25 4.99
CA LEU A 193 9.72 -5.72 3.75
C LEU A 193 10.14 -7.16 3.39
N LYS A 194 11.38 -7.54 3.70
CA LYS A 194 11.88 -8.91 3.51
C LYS A 194 11.14 -9.92 4.39
N LEU A 195 10.91 -9.58 5.66
CA LEU A 195 10.13 -10.41 6.58
C LEU A 195 8.65 -10.49 6.17
N LEU A 196 8.12 -9.47 5.50
CA LEU A 196 6.81 -9.48 4.86
C LEU A 196 6.82 -10.23 3.50
N ARG A 197 7.89 -10.96 3.19
CA ARG A 197 8.07 -11.80 1.98
C ARG A 197 8.14 -11.02 0.67
N MET A 198 8.57 -9.76 0.71
CA MET A 198 8.81 -9.01 -0.53
C MET A 198 9.97 -9.64 -1.31
N PRO A 199 9.79 -10.02 -2.59
CA PRO A 199 10.80 -10.71 -3.39
C PRO A 199 11.83 -9.75 -3.98
N PHE A 200 12.83 -9.35 -3.20
CA PHE A 200 13.95 -8.54 -3.71
C PHE A 200 14.85 -9.35 -4.65
N ALA A 201 15.33 -8.69 -5.71
CA ALA A 201 16.37 -9.24 -6.56
C ALA A 201 17.67 -9.40 -5.76
N LYS A 202 18.40 -10.49 -6.05
CA LYS A 202 19.70 -10.80 -5.43
C LYS A 202 20.79 -9.89 -5.98
#